data_fe42b30630c83dc32a883d356a99ffa7
#
_entry.id   fe42b30630c83dc32a883d356a99ffa7
#
_cell.length_a   1.000
_cell.length_b   1.000
_cell.length_c   1.000
_cell.angle_alpha   90.00
_cell.angle_beta   90.00
_cell.angle_gamma   90.00
#
_symmetry.space_group_name_H-M   'P 1'
#
loop_
_entity.id
_entity.type
_entity.pdbx_description
1 polymer ?
#
loop_
_entity_poly.entity_id
_entity_poly.type
_entity_poly.pdbx_seq_one_letter_code
_entity_poly.pdbx_strand_id
1 'polypeptide(L)'
;MEYRLLSLNDSQDLHRMRVGDREFVFTGAARGKAGFVAAALKATRRHPKLVLAAHPNLAPIVRGMRVLAPRLKSIVCAHGVEVWEPLSRNRRRALQRATLVLAPSRATADFVVSLQGVAPERVRVLPWALDPDFETRLLGIGPAQLPASFPKGRVILAVGRWLATERYKGMDTLIQAMPRLLLRWPDVQLAIVGSGDDRDWLENIAKGSGVQRHVHFLSGISYAELSACYAAAEIFALPSRGEGFGFVYLEAMARGKPVIGGAHGGAPEVIRDGETGYLVSHGDAVQLATSLDTLLSNPELARQMGERGRERVQQEFKFSIFARNFKKILRELCES
;
A
#
# COMPACT_ATOMS: atom_id res chain seq x y z
N MET A 1 24.80 -12.28 10.12
CA MET A 1 24.82 -10.85 9.77
C MET A 1 24.31 -10.10 10.96
N GLU A 2 25.10 -9.21 11.55
CA GLU A 2 24.66 -8.33 12.64
C GLU A 2 23.92 -7.12 12.02
N TYR A 3 22.80 -6.72 12.59
CA TYR A 3 22.04 -5.55 12.15
C TYR A 3 21.60 -4.73 13.34
N ARG A 4 21.36 -3.45 13.10
CA ARG A 4 20.82 -2.50 14.08
C ARG A 4 19.64 -1.78 13.47
N LEU A 5 18.53 -1.79 14.19
CA LEU A 5 17.34 -1.04 13.83
C LEU A 5 17.37 0.31 14.58
N LEU A 6 17.05 1.39 13.86
CA LEU A 6 16.82 2.73 14.41
C LEU A 6 15.43 3.17 13.98
N SER A 7 14.59 3.52 14.93
CA SER A 7 13.26 4.08 14.66
C SER A 7 13.18 5.53 15.10
N LEU A 8 12.56 6.38 14.25
CA LEU A 8 12.31 7.79 14.55
C LEU A 8 11.04 7.97 15.38
N ASN A 9 10.01 7.18 15.09
CA ASN A 9 8.65 7.44 15.58
C ASN A 9 8.30 6.69 16.85
N ASP A 10 8.93 5.54 17.09
CA ASP A 10 8.67 4.73 18.27
C ASP A 10 9.18 5.40 19.54
N SER A 11 8.58 5.06 20.69
CA SER A 11 9.00 5.57 21.99
C SER A 11 10.44 5.17 22.33
N GLN A 12 11.00 5.76 23.37
CA GLN A 12 12.36 5.42 23.84
C GLN A 12 12.40 4.11 24.64
N ASP A 13 11.25 3.48 24.85
CA ASP A 13 11.17 2.17 25.50
C ASP A 13 11.82 1.08 24.65
N LEU A 14 12.09 -0.04 25.29
CA LEU A 14 12.61 -1.23 24.62
C LEU A 14 11.47 -1.91 23.85
N HIS A 15 11.55 -1.84 22.52
CA HIS A 15 10.61 -2.53 21.64
C HIS A 15 11.14 -3.91 21.26
N ARG A 16 10.22 -4.89 21.25
CA ARG A 16 10.47 -6.23 20.73
C ARG A 16 9.54 -6.48 19.56
N MET A 17 10.08 -6.80 18.41
CA MET A 17 9.33 -7.13 17.21
C MET A 17 9.75 -8.50 16.72
N ARG A 18 8.79 -9.38 16.54
CA ARG A 18 9.03 -10.72 16.00
C ARG A 18 8.64 -10.73 14.51
N VAL A 19 9.55 -11.21 13.66
CA VAL A 19 9.30 -11.41 12.23
C VAL A 19 9.71 -12.85 11.89
N GLY A 20 8.74 -13.69 11.66
CA GLY A 20 8.93 -15.15 11.59
C GLY A 20 9.57 -15.68 12.89
N ASP A 21 10.67 -16.42 12.75
CA ASP A 21 11.39 -17.01 13.89
C ASP A 21 12.41 -16.06 14.55
N ARG A 22 12.51 -14.81 14.10
CA ARG A 22 13.50 -13.87 14.61
C ARG A 22 12.88 -12.76 15.44
N GLU A 23 13.49 -12.49 16.58
CA GLU A 23 13.16 -11.34 17.43
C GLU A 23 14.14 -10.20 17.15
N PHE A 24 13.59 -9.00 16.99
CA PHE A 24 14.30 -7.76 16.81
C PHE A 24 14.05 -6.88 18.03
N VAL A 25 15.14 -6.42 18.63
CA VAL A 25 15.07 -5.54 19.80
C VAL A 25 15.64 -4.18 19.42
N PHE A 26 14.89 -3.12 19.67
CA PHE A 26 15.32 -1.76 19.35
C PHE A 26 14.67 -0.73 20.29
N THR A 27 15.20 0.48 20.27
CA THR A 27 14.61 1.64 20.94
C THR A 27 14.36 2.72 19.89
N GLY A 28 13.26 3.44 20.03
CA GLY A 28 12.92 4.55 19.16
C GLY A 28 13.53 5.88 19.64
N ALA A 29 13.31 6.93 18.86
CA ALA A 29 13.71 8.29 19.17
C ALA A 29 12.55 9.17 19.64
N ALA A 30 11.36 8.64 19.86
CA ALA A 30 10.14 9.34 20.29
C ALA A 30 9.90 10.63 19.46
N ARG A 31 10.07 10.55 18.13
CA ARG A 31 10.02 11.68 17.18
C ARG A 31 11.12 12.75 17.37
N GLY A 32 12.10 12.49 18.24
CA GLY A 32 13.25 13.38 18.49
C GLY A 32 14.24 13.36 17.33
N LYS A 33 14.06 14.23 16.33
CA LYS A 33 14.87 14.26 15.10
C LYS A 33 16.36 14.40 15.36
N ALA A 34 16.77 15.29 16.28
CA ALA A 34 18.19 15.49 16.59
C ALA A 34 18.85 14.24 17.20
N GLY A 35 18.17 13.60 18.16
CA GLY A 35 18.63 12.33 18.76
C GLY A 35 18.74 11.20 17.75
N PHE A 36 17.75 11.09 16.85
CA PHE A 36 17.76 10.10 15.77
C PHE A 36 18.95 10.30 14.81
N VAL A 37 19.18 11.56 14.37
CA VAL A 37 20.32 11.90 13.51
C VAL A 37 21.64 11.58 14.21
N ALA A 38 21.78 11.99 15.48
CA ALA A 38 22.99 11.69 16.26
C ALA A 38 23.24 10.19 16.40
N ALA A 39 22.18 9.40 16.68
CA ALA A 39 22.28 7.94 16.76
C ALA A 39 22.69 7.30 15.44
N ALA A 40 22.10 7.78 14.31
CA ALA A 40 22.44 7.30 12.97
C ALA A 40 23.92 7.62 12.62
N LEU A 41 24.37 8.86 12.86
CA LEU A 41 25.76 9.24 12.62
C LEU A 41 26.72 8.47 13.54
N LYS A 42 26.40 8.30 14.82
CA LYS A 42 27.20 7.47 15.74
C LYS A 42 27.31 6.01 15.29
N ALA A 43 26.29 5.47 14.62
CA ALA A 43 26.29 4.11 14.10
C ALA A 43 27.41 3.90 13.04
N THR A 44 27.86 4.94 12.33
CA THR A 44 28.95 4.83 11.35
C THR A 44 30.29 4.41 11.97
N ARG A 45 30.50 4.71 13.28
CA ARG A 45 31.72 4.31 14.01
C ARG A 45 31.90 2.80 14.12
N ARG A 46 30.83 2.03 13.87
CA ARG A 46 30.88 0.56 13.84
C ARG A 46 31.19 -0.01 12.46
N HIS A 47 31.54 0.85 11.51
CA HIS A 47 31.88 0.51 10.13
C HIS A 47 30.82 -0.39 9.45
N PRO A 48 29.52 -0.01 9.43
CA PRO A 48 28.50 -0.80 8.76
C PRO A 48 28.80 -0.87 7.27
N LYS A 49 28.56 -2.04 6.67
CA LYS A 49 28.74 -2.23 5.21
C LYS A 49 27.58 -1.60 4.42
N LEU A 50 26.39 -1.61 5.01
CA LEU A 50 25.15 -1.17 4.37
C LEU A 50 24.24 -0.42 5.35
N VAL A 51 23.59 0.63 4.89
CA VAL A 51 22.47 1.27 5.54
C VAL A 51 21.24 1.19 4.64
N LEU A 52 20.10 0.84 5.23
CA LEU A 52 18.80 0.87 4.56
C LEU A 52 17.95 1.94 5.20
N ALA A 53 17.49 2.91 4.41
CA ALA A 53 16.49 3.89 4.80
C ALA A 53 15.12 3.45 4.27
N ALA A 54 14.21 3.16 5.17
CA ALA A 54 12.88 2.69 4.83
C ALA A 54 11.97 3.78 4.21
N HIS A 55 12.44 5.03 4.06
CA HIS A 55 11.66 6.13 3.47
C HIS A 55 12.57 7.21 2.90
N PRO A 56 12.21 7.88 1.78
CA PRO A 56 13.01 8.93 1.13
C PRO A 56 13.31 10.13 2.03
N ASN A 57 12.46 10.40 3.03
CA ASN A 57 12.71 11.46 4.01
C ASN A 57 13.98 11.23 4.86
N LEU A 58 14.46 10.01 4.95
CA LEU A 58 15.68 9.63 5.66
C LEU A 58 16.94 9.72 4.76
N ALA A 59 16.79 9.91 3.46
CA ALA A 59 17.92 9.99 2.53
C ALA A 59 18.98 11.06 2.90
N PRO A 60 18.63 12.26 3.40
CA PRO A 60 19.63 13.24 3.86
C PRO A 60 20.50 12.72 5.00
N ILE A 61 19.97 11.92 5.90
CA ILE A 61 20.71 11.33 7.03
C ILE A 61 21.66 10.27 6.49
N VAL A 62 21.19 9.40 5.60
CA VAL A 62 22.02 8.41 4.91
C VAL A 62 23.18 9.06 4.16
N ARG A 63 22.93 10.19 3.48
CA ARG A 63 23.99 10.97 2.84
C ARG A 63 25.03 11.47 3.86
N GLY A 64 24.60 11.97 5.01
CA GLY A 64 25.48 12.37 6.11
C GLY A 64 26.33 11.20 6.64
N MET A 65 25.71 10.03 6.82
CA MET A 65 26.44 8.80 7.20
C MET A 65 27.53 8.43 6.18
N ARG A 66 27.24 8.55 4.88
CA ARG A 66 28.21 8.25 3.81
C ARG A 66 29.34 9.27 3.70
N VAL A 67 29.14 10.51 4.12
CA VAL A 67 30.23 11.50 4.25
C VAL A 67 31.23 11.05 5.32
N LEU A 68 30.73 10.53 6.46
CA LEU A 68 31.57 10.00 7.55
C LEU A 68 32.16 8.62 7.26
N ALA A 69 31.50 7.84 6.40
CA ALA A 69 31.92 6.49 6.01
C ALA A 69 31.77 6.33 4.48
N PRO A 70 32.72 6.79 3.66
CA PRO A 70 32.60 6.82 2.19
C PRO A 70 32.36 5.47 1.52
N ARG A 71 32.82 4.38 2.15
CA ARG A 71 32.60 3.00 1.66
C ARG A 71 31.23 2.42 2.01
N LEU A 72 30.43 3.13 2.83
CA LEU A 72 29.10 2.70 3.24
C LEU A 72 28.15 2.68 2.04
N LYS A 73 27.65 1.50 1.70
CA LYS A 73 26.59 1.35 0.70
C LYS A 73 25.24 1.74 1.29
N SER A 74 24.33 2.22 0.46
CA SER A 74 23.06 2.73 0.92
C SER A 74 21.90 2.32 0.02
N ILE A 75 20.84 1.85 0.64
CA ILE A 75 19.54 1.60 0.00
C ILE A 75 18.55 2.61 0.54
N VAL A 76 17.75 3.21 -0.33
CA VAL A 76 16.60 4.04 0.05
C VAL A 76 15.34 3.44 -0.58
N CYS A 77 14.33 3.13 0.24
CA CYS A 77 13.05 2.64 -0.24
C CYS A 77 12.14 3.84 -0.56
N ALA A 78 11.62 3.86 -1.79
CA ALA A 78 10.52 4.70 -2.21
C ALA A 78 9.22 3.85 -2.13
N HIS A 79 8.10 4.47 -1.75
CA HIS A 79 6.83 3.74 -1.58
C HIS A 79 5.78 4.13 -2.64
N GLY A 80 5.87 5.34 -3.21
CA GLY A 80 4.96 5.82 -4.25
C GLY A 80 4.79 7.33 -4.22
N VAL A 81 3.62 7.78 -3.81
CA VAL A 81 3.17 9.18 -3.95
C VAL A 81 4.12 10.22 -3.36
N GLU A 82 4.93 9.87 -2.37
CA GLU A 82 5.90 10.77 -1.76
C GLU A 82 7.08 11.14 -2.66
N VAL A 83 7.28 10.37 -3.77
CA VAL A 83 8.29 10.67 -4.80
C VAL A 83 7.68 11.06 -6.15
N TRP A 84 6.34 11.13 -6.24
CA TRP A 84 5.62 11.53 -7.44
C TRP A 84 5.46 13.04 -7.59
N GLU A 85 5.83 13.77 -6.54
CA GLU A 85 6.01 15.21 -6.54
C GLU A 85 7.50 15.57 -6.40
N PRO A 86 7.95 16.74 -6.89
CA PRO A 86 9.34 17.15 -6.75
C PRO A 86 9.78 17.21 -5.29
N LEU A 87 10.74 16.41 -4.92
CA LEU A 87 11.35 16.46 -3.60
C LEU A 87 12.12 17.78 -3.41
N SER A 88 12.22 18.27 -2.16
CA SER A 88 13.11 19.38 -1.83
C SER A 88 14.54 19.10 -2.32
N ARG A 89 15.27 20.16 -2.71
CA ARG A 89 16.65 20.05 -3.26
C ARG A 89 17.56 19.16 -2.44
N ASN A 90 17.49 19.23 -1.11
CA ASN A 90 18.33 18.42 -0.23
C ASN A 90 17.95 16.94 -0.27
N ARG A 91 16.65 16.61 -0.21
CA ARG A 91 16.15 15.23 -0.30
C ARG A 91 16.46 14.63 -1.66
N ARG A 92 16.21 15.37 -2.74
CA ARG A 92 16.49 14.94 -4.10
C ARG A 92 17.97 14.65 -4.33
N ARG A 93 18.87 15.55 -3.92
CA ARG A 93 20.32 15.33 -4.01
C ARG A 93 20.79 14.14 -3.15
N ALA A 94 20.15 13.92 -2.02
CA ALA A 94 20.47 12.78 -1.16
C ALA A 94 20.00 11.46 -1.80
N LEU A 95 18.82 11.44 -2.40
CA LEU A 95 18.29 10.29 -3.12
C LEU A 95 19.16 9.93 -4.35
N GLN A 96 19.54 10.93 -5.16
CA GLN A 96 20.44 10.77 -6.31
C GLN A 96 21.81 10.18 -5.95
N ARG A 97 22.26 10.35 -4.70
CA ARG A 97 23.53 9.82 -4.20
C ARG A 97 23.41 8.49 -3.47
N ALA A 98 22.21 7.93 -3.33
CA ALA A 98 22.03 6.59 -2.82
C ALA A 98 22.76 5.57 -3.71
N THR A 99 23.27 4.49 -3.14
CA THR A 99 23.84 3.40 -3.94
C THR A 99 22.76 2.72 -4.74
N LEU A 100 21.58 2.54 -4.12
CA LEU A 100 20.40 1.96 -4.74
C LEU A 100 19.13 2.62 -4.20
N VAL A 101 18.14 2.81 -5.07
CA VAL A 101 16.76 3.15 -4.70
C VAL A 101 15.88 1.97 -5.07
N LEU A 102 15.10 1.48 -4.10
CA LEU A 102 14.10 0.44 -4.32
C LEU A 102 12.74 1.10 -4.50
N ALA A 103 12.02 0.72 -5.54
CA ALA A 103 10.66 1.15 -5.81
C ALA A 103 9.72 -0.07 -5.86
N PRO A 104 8.48 0.01 -5.34
CA PRO A 104 7.57 -1.12 -5.29
C PRO A 104 6.93 -1.43 -6.65
N SER A 105 6.98 -0.48 -7.58
CA SER A 105 6.37 -0.57 -8.91
C SER A 105 7.22 0.14 -9.96
N ARG A 106 7.02 -0.19 -11.22
CA ARG A 106 7.65 0.51 -12.35
C ARG A 106 7.21 1.96 -12.39
N ALA A 107 5.91 2.22 -12.16
CA ALA A 107 5.40 3.58 -12.09
C ALA A 107 6.18 4.44 -11.07
N THR A 108 6.42 3.91 -9.87
CA THR A 108 7.23 4.62 -8.87
C THR A 108 8.70 4.75 -9.29
N ALA A 109 9.28 3.70 -9.92
CA ALA A 109 10.64 3.76 -10.43
C ALA A 109 10.80 4.84 -11.51
N ASP A 110 9.83 4.96 -12.42
CA ASP A 110 9.83 5.97 -13.47
C ASP A 110 9.80 7.39 -12.90
N PHE A 111 9.02 7.66 -11.86
CA PHE A 111 9.04 8.95 -11.16
C PHE A 111 10.38 9.19 -10.43
N VAL A 112 10.98 8.17 -9.85
CA VAL A 112 12.31 8.27 -9.23
C VAL A 112 13.37 8.64 -10.27
N VAL A 113 13.31 8.10 -11.48
CA VAL A 113 14.23 8.42 -12.57
C VAL A 113 13.90 9.79 -13.16
N SER A 114 12.68 9.97 -13.68
CA SER A 114 12.32 11.14 -14.49
C SER A 114 12.19 12.42 -13.69
N LEU A 115 11.56 12.36 -12.51
CA LEU A 115 11.24 13.53 -11.70
C LEU A 115 12.30 13.82 -10.64
N GLN A 116 12.84 12.77 -10.00
CA GLN A 116 13.85 12.95 -8.96
C GLN A 116 15.28 12.93 -9.52
N GLY A 117 15.48 12.53 -10.78
CA GLY A 117 16.77 12.53 -11.48
C GLY A 117 17.76 11.51 -10.90
N VAL A 118 17.27 10.38 -10.40
CA VAL A 118 18.13 9.26 -10.01
C VAL A 118 18.53 8.50 -11.26
N ALA A 119 19.82 8.17 -11.39
CA ALA A 119 20.31 7.42 -12.53
C ALA A 119 19.62 6.04 -12.62
N PRO A 120 19.14 5.62 -13.81
CA PRO A 120 18.36 4.39 -13.98
C PRO A 120 19.02 3.14 -13.42
N GLU A 121 20.35 3.02 -13.57
CA GLU A 121 21.13 1.89 -13.06
C GLU A 121 21.15 1.79 -11.52
N ARG A 122 20.75 2.86 -10.84
CA ARG A 122 20.59 2.90 -9.37
C ARG A 122 19.17 2.70 -8.90
N VAL A 123 18.25 2.37 -9.79
CA VAL A 123 16.86 2.10 -9.44
C VAL A 123 16.56 0.62 -9.69
N ARG A 124 15.93 -0.04 -8.74
CA ARG A 124 15.44 -1.42 -8.88
C ARG A 124 13.99 -1.48 -8.46
N VAL A 125 13.18 -2.12 -9.28
CA VAL A 125 11.81 -2.48 -8.90
C VAL A 125 11.87 -3.75 -8.04
N LEU A 126 11.29 -3.65 -6.87
CA LEU A 126 11.09 -4.76 -5.95
C LEU A 126 9.64 -4.67 -5.45
N PRO A 127 8.71 -5.42 -6.04
CA PRO A 127 7.33 -5.46 -5.56
C PRO A 127 7.26 -5.80 -4.08
N TRP A 128 6.46 -5.04 -3.34
CA TRP A 128 6.19 -5.36 -1.95
C TRP A 128 5.38 -6.66 -1.85
N ALA A 129 5.33 -7.22 -0.68
CA ALA A 129 4.57 -8.43 -0.38
C ALA A 129 3.59 -8.18 0.75
N LEU A 130 2.56 -8.99 0.84
CA LEU A 130 1.74 -9.04 2.05
C LEU A 130 2.60 -9.44 3.26
N ASP A 131 2.27 -8.87 4.41
CA ASP A 131 2.86 -9.24 5.69
C ASP A 131 2.65 -10.75 5.91
N PRO A 132 3.68 -11.52 6.28
CA PRO A 132 3.53 -12.95 6.58
C PRO A 132 2.52 -13.20 7.71
N ASP A 133 2.41 -12.27 8.67
CA ASP A 133 1.40 -12.33 9.72
C ASP A 133 -0.01 -11.94 9.20
N PHE A 134 -0.10 -11.25 8.07
CA PHE A 134 -1.37 -10.93 7.44
C PHE A 134 -2.11 -12.21 7.01
N GLU A 135 -1.41 -13.13 6.35
CA GLU A 135 -1.99 -14.43 5.99
C GLU A 135 -2.46 -15.18 7.26
N THR A 136 -1.64 -15.22 8.29
CA THR A 136 -1.97 -15.91 9.55
C THR A 136 -3.08 -15.18 10.31
N ARG A 137 -3.05 -13.85 10.39
CA ARG A 137 -4.06 -13.04 11.07
C ARG A 137 -5.36 -12.96 10.30
N LEU A 138 -5.31 -12.91 8.96
CA LEU A 138 -6.49 -12.88 8.12
C LEU A 138 -7.10 -14.26 7.88
N LEU A 139 -6.31 -15.31 7.76
CA LEU A 139 -6.77 -16.66 7.46
C LEU A 139 -6.92 -17.53 8.72
N GLY A 140 -6.16 -17.25 9.78
CA GLY A 140 -6.12 -18.03 11.03
C GLY A 140 -7.07 -17.54 12.12
N ILE A 141 -7.70 -16.38 11.95
CA ILE A 141 -8.75 -15.92 12.86
C ILE A 141 -10.02 -16.69 12.48
N GLY A 142 -10.55 -17.49 13.41
CA GLY A 142 -11.89 -18.10 13.30
C GLY A 142 -12.93 -17.04 12.89
N PRO A 143 -14.22 -17.36 12.77
CA PRO A 143 -15.20 -16.46 12.19
C PRO A 143 -15.17 -15.12 12.92
N ALA A 144 -14.37 -14.18 12.38
CA ALA A 144 -14.34 -12.82 12.87
C ALA A 144 -15.74 -12.23 12.66
N GLN A 145 -16.27 -11.62 13.69
CA GLN A 145 -17.57 -10.97 13.60
C GLN A 145 -17.42 -9.73 12.71
N LEU A 146 -18.35 -9.59 11.79
CA LEU A 146 -18.53 -8.35 11.06
C LEU A 146 -18.84 -7.21 12.04
N PRO A 147 -18.35 -5.99 11.79
CA PRO A 147 -18.79 -4.84 12.55
C PRO A 147 -20.33 -4.74 12.49
N ALA A 148 -20.97 -4.37 13.60
CA ALA A 148 -22.42 -4.22 13.63
C ALA A 148 -22.96 -3.22 12.58
N SER A 149 -22.12 -2.27 12.17
CA SER A 149 -22.42 -1.27 11.12
C SER A 149 -22.14 -1.76 9.70
N PHE A 150 -21.68 -3.01 9.51
CA PHE A 150 -21.45 -3.54 8.17
C PHE A 150 -22.81 -3.79 7.48
N PRO A 151 -23.00 -3.29 6.24
CA PRO A 151 -24.30 -3.38 5.58
C PRO A 151 -24.64 -4.83 5.17
N LYS A 152 -25.94 -5.08 5.07
CA LYS A 152 -26.48 -6.33 4.51
C LYS A 152 -26.75 -6.14 3.02
N GLY A 153 -26.71 -7.21 2.25
CA GLY A 153 -26.94 -7.18 0.80
C GLY A 153 -25.65 -7.42 0.02
N ARG A 154 -25.63 -6.98 -1.23
CA ARG A 154 -24.47 -7.08 -2.11
C ARG A 154 -23.49 -5.96 -1.81
N VAL A 155 -22.36 -6.28 -1.20
CA VAL A 155 -21.44 -5.28 -0.71
C VAL A 155 -20.26 -5.07 -1.65
N ILE A 156 -20.10 -3.83 -2.13
CA ILE A 156 -18.87 -3.32 -2.71
C ILE A 156 -18.05 -2.72 -1.58
N LEU A 157 -16.80 -3.18 -1.41
CA LEU A 157 -15.91 -2.73 -0.35
C LEU A 157 -14.83 -1.80 -0.92
N ALA A 158 -14.60 -0.68 -0.26
CA ALA A 158 -13.43 0.16 -0.42
C ALA A 158 -12.69 0.30 0.91
N VAL A 159 -11.36 0.23 0.90
CA VAL A 159 -10.54 0.36 2.11
C VAL A 159 -9.45 1.40 1.87
N GLY A 160 -9.37 2.38 2.76
CA GLY A 160 -8.33 3.40 2.68
C GLY A 160 -8.61 4.60 3.57
N ARG A 161 -7.61 5.44 3.79
CA ARG A 161 -7.80 6.72 4.47
C ARG A 161 -8.64 7.64 3.59
N TRP A 162 -9.55 8.38 4.21
CA TRP A 162 -10.31 9.45 3.55
C TRP A 162 -9.80 10.81 4.03
N LEU A 163 -8.60 11.17 3.56
CA LEU A 163 -8.00 12.47 3.85
C LEU A 163 -8.25 13.42 2.67
N ALA A 164 -8.46 14.70 2.97
CA ALA A 164 -8.65 15.73 1.95
C ALA A 164 -7.44 15.81 0.98
N THR A 165 -6.25 15.46 1.45
CA THR A 165 -5.03 15.34 0.64
C THR A 165 -4.93 14.05 -0.17
N GLU A 166 -5.86 13.09 0.04
CA GLU A 166 -5.85 11.77 -0.61
C GLU A 166 -7.12 11.49 -1.44
N ARG A 167 -7.82 12.53 -1.89
CA ARG A 167 -8.99 12.39 -2.79
C ARG A 167 -8.66 11.67 -4.09
N TYR A 168 -7.39 11.60 -4.46
CA TYR A 168 -6.91 10.80 -5.58
C TYR A 168 -7.26 9.30 -5.47
N LYS A 169 -7.72 8.82 -4.32
CA LYS A 169 -8.18 7.43 -4.12
C LYS A 169 -9.50 7.12 -4.81
N GLY A 170 -10.29 8.13 -5.20
CA GLY A 170 -11.48 7.96 -6.02
C GLY A 170 -12.69 7.40 -5.26
N MET A 171 -12.76 7.60 -3.94
CA MET A 171 -13.95 7.21 -3.16
C MET A 171 -15.20 8.00 -3.58
N ASP A 172 -15.02 9.25 -3.98
CA ASP A 172 -16.04 10.08 -4.62
C ASP A 172 -16.57 9.46 -5.92
N THR A 173 -15.66 8.96 -6.76
CA THR A 173 -16.02 8.27 -8.01
C THR A 173 -16.84 7.01 -7.74
N LEU A 174 -16.52 6.25 -6.68
CA LEU A 174 -17.34 5.11 -6.24
C LEU A 174 -18.76 5.54 -5.85
N ILE A 175 -18.89 6.59 -5.04
CA ILE A 175 -20.18 7.12 -4.62
C ILE A 175 -20.99 7.59 -5.83
N GLN A 176 -20.33 8.28 -6.79
CA GLN A 176 -20.97 8.77 -8.03
C GLN A 176 -21.38 7.64 -8.99
N ALA A 177 -20.78 6.46 -8.89
CA ALA A 177 -21.18 5.29 -9.67
C ALA A 177 -22.46 4.61 -9.12
N MET A 178 -22.76 4.77 -7.81
CA MET A 178 -23.87 4.08 -7.14
C MET A 178 -25.26 4.34 -7.74
N PRO A 179 -25.64 5.58 -8.12
CA PRO A 179 -26.99 5.82 -8.69
C PRO A 179 -27.28 4.92 -9.90
N ARG A 180 -26.28 4.71 -10.76
CA ARG A 180 -26.40 3.88 -11.95
C ARG A 180 -26.55 2.39 -11.60
N LEU A 181 -25.84 1.92 -10.58
CA LEU A 181 -25.92 0.53 -10.12
C LEU A 181 -27.28 0.25 -9.46
N LEU A 182 -27.79 1.17 -8.67
CA LEU A 182 -29.05 1.02 -7.93
C LEU A 182 -30.28 0.90 -8.84
N LEU A 183 -30.21 1.36 -10.09
CA LEU A 183 -31.28 1.16 -11.08
C LEU A 183 -31.51 -0.33 -11.38
N ARG A 184 -30.44 -1.14 -11.33
CA ARG A 184 -30.51 -2.58 -11.61
C ARG A 184 -30.37 -3.44 -10.36
N TRP A 185 -29.63 -2.97 -9.38
CA TRP A 185 -29.27 -3.67 -8.16
C TRP A 185 -29.67 -2.85 -6.92
N PRO A 186 -30.95 -2.78 -6.57
CA PRO A 186 -31.43 -1.92 -5.48
C PRO A 186 -30.92 -2.35 -4.09
N ASP A 187 -30.37 -3.55 -3.96
CA ASP A 187 -29.79 -4.12 -2.74
C ASP A 187 -28.27 -3.89 -2.61
N VAL A 188 -27.64 -3.25 -3.62
CA VAL A 188 -26.20 -2.96 -3.58
C VAL A 188 -25.89 -1.92 -2.51
N GLN A 189 -24.85 -2.21 -1.74
CA GLN A 189 -24.33 -1.35 -0.69
C GLN A 189 -22.85 -1.04 -0.93
N LEU A 190 -22.40 0.16 -0.63
CA LEU A 190 -21.00 0.56 -0.64
C LEU A 190 -20.51 0.71 0.80
N ALA A 191 -19.58 -0.13 1.21
CA ALA A 191 -18.90 -0.03 2.50
C ALA A 191 -17.51 0.61 2.29
N ILE A 192 -17.27 1.77 2.90
CA ILE A 192 -16.01 2.50 2.88
C ILE A 192 -15.37 2.38 4.25
N VAL A 193 -14.31 1.60 4.35
CA VAL A 193 -13.60 1.32 5.59
C VAL A 193 -12.34 2.17 5.69
N GLY A 194 -12.17 2.87 6.81
CA GLY A 194 -10.99 3.68 7.07
C GLY A 194 -11.19 4.78 8.10
N SER A 195 -10.39 5.82 7.99
CA SER A 195 -10.51 7.03 8.82
C SER A 195 -9.85 8.21 8.10
N GLY A 196 -10.26 9.41 8.47
CA GLY A 196 -9.73 10.64 7.91
C GLY A 196 -10.58 11.85 8.21
N ASP A 197 -10.17 12.99 7.70
CA ASP A 197 -10.79 14.30 7.91
C ASP A 197 -11.77 14.70 6.79
N ASP A 198 -11.96 13.86 5.77
CA ASP A 198 -12.75 14.18 4.57
C ASP A 198 -14.11 13.44 4.55
N ARG A 199 -14.54 12.88 5.69
CA ARG A 199 -15.77 12.13 5.83
C ARG A 199 -16.99 12.96 5.43
N ASP A 200 -17.11 14.16 5.97
CA ASP A 200 -18.25 15.04 5.73
C ASP A 200 -18.37 15.39 4.24
N TRP A 201 -17.24 15.56 3.55
CA TRP A 201 -17.24 15.81 2.11
C TRP A 201 -17.79 14.60 1.32
N LEU A 202 -17.38 13.38 1.66
CA LEU A 202 -17.89 12.15 1.04
C LEU A 202 -19.38 11.93 1.34
N GLU A 203 -19.82 12.19 2.57
CA GLU A 203 -21.25 12.13 2.95
C GLU A 203 -22.09 13.16 2.17
N ASN A 204 -21.56 14.36 1.94
CA ASN A 204 -22.22 15.36 1.11
C ASN A 204 -22.35 14.91 -0.35
N ILE A 205 -21.34 14.24 -0.91
CA ILE A 205 -21.43 13.64 -2.25
C ILE A 205 -22.50 12.56 -2.28
N ALA A 206 -22.53 11.67 -1.29
CA ALA A 206 -23.54 10.61 -1.21
C ALA A 206 -24.96 11.18 -1.12
N LYS A 207 -25.16 12.25 -0.33
CA LYS A 207 -26.42 12.97 -0.23
C LYS A 207 -26.80 13.66 -1.54
N GLY A 208 -25.87 14.39 -2.17
CA GLY A 208 -26.09 15.06 -3.45
C GLY A 208 -26.41 14.09 -4.59
N SER A 209 -25.87 12.87 -4.51
CA SER A 209 -26.14 11.78 -5.47
C SER A 209 -27.40 10.96 -5.12
N GLY A 210 -28.10 11.24 -4.00
CA GLY A 210 -29.28 10.53 -3.56
C GLY A 210 -29.05 9.10 -3.04
N VAL A 211 -27.79 8.73 -2.73
CA VAL A 211 -27.40 7.36 -2.38
C VAL A 211 -26.95 7.21 -0.93
N GLN A 212 -27.21 8.19 -0.07
CA GLN A 212 -26.74 8.20 1.32
C GLN A 212 -27.20 6.99 2.16
N ARG A 213 -28.28 6.32 1.78
CA ARG A 213 -28.78 5.10 2.46
C ARG A 213 -28.02 3.84 2.04
N HIS A 214 -27.24 3.92 0.97
CA HIS A 214 -26.48 2.81 0.39
C HIS A 214 -24.98 2.96 0.57
N VAL A 215 -24.52 4.05 1.23
CA VAL A 215 -23.10 4.32 1.49
C VAL A 215 -22.85 4.29 2.99
N HIS A 216 -21.95 3.42 3.43
CA HIS A 216 -21.66 3.14 4.83
C HIS A 216 -20.20 3.43 5.13
N PHE A 217 -19.93 4.35 6.06
CA PHE A 217 -18.59 4.70 6.50
C PHE A 217 -18.25 3.97 7.79
N LEU A 218 -17.26 3.08 7.75
CA LEU A 218 -16.82 2.28 8.89
C LEU A 218 -15.45 2.74 9.35
N SER A 219 -15.34 3.18 10.59
CA SER A 219 -14.09 3.60 11.20
C SER A 219 -13.86 2.92 12.55
N GLY A 220 -12.60 2.87 12.99
CA GLY A 220 -12.25 2.29 14.29
C GLY A 220 -12.43 0.77 14.37
N ILE A 221 -12.55 0.09 13.22
CA ILE A 221 -12.65 -1.37 13.17
C ILE A 221 -11.29 -2.03 13.41
N SER A 222 -11.32 -3.16 14.05
CA SER A 222 -10.12 -3.98 14.30
C SER A 222 -9.62 -4.65 13.02
N TYR A 223 -8.41 -5.18 13.07
CA TYR A 223 -7.85 -5.97 11.97
C TYR A 223 -8.68 -7.23 11.67
N ALA A 224 -9.27 -7.83 12.70
CA ALA A 224 -10.14 -9.01 12.57
C ALA A 224 -11.44 -8.65 11.84
N GLU A 225 -12.08 -7.54 12.23
CA GLU A 225 -13.28 -7.04 11.56
C GLU A 225 -13.01 -6.62 10.11
N LEU A 226 -11.86 -5.97 9.83
CA LEU A 226 -11.46 -5.65 8.46
C LEU A 226 -11.34 -6.92 7.61
N SER A 227 -10.74 -7.96 8.17
CA SER A 227 -10.65 -9.27 7.53
C SER A 227 -12.05 -9.86 7.22
N ALA A 228 -12.99 -9.74 8.15
CA ALA A 228 -14.37 -10.17 7.95
C ALA A 228 -15.07 -9.33 6.86
N CYS A 229 -14.81 -8.01 6.80
CA CYS A 229 -15.32 -7.14 5.75
C CYS A 229 -14.84 -7.57 4.36
N TYR A 230 -13.54 -7.87 4.20
CA TYR A 230 -13.03 -8.42 2.94
C TYR A 230 -13.69 -9.75 2.58
N ALA A 231 -13.88 -10.64 3.55
CA ALA A 231 -14.50 -11.95 3.31
C ALA A 231 -15.98 -11.83 2.91
N ALA A 232 -16.71 -10.89 3.50
CA ALA A 232 -18.15 -10.70 3.26
C ALA A 232 -18.47 -9.88 2.00
N ALA A 233 -17.54 -9.05 1.53
CA ALA A 233 -17.74 -8.28 0.30
C ALA A 233 -17.86 -9.16 -0.94
N GLU A 234 -18.64 -8.75 -1.92
CA GLU A 234 -18.69 -9.39 -3.24
C GLU A 234 -17.55 -8.88 -4.14
N ILE A 235 -17.29 -7.58 -4.13
CA ILE A 235 -16.30 -6.92 -4.99
C ILE A 235 -15.52 -5.94 -4.12
N PHE A 236 -14.22 -5.86 -4.36
CA PHE A 236 -13.39 -4.78 -3.84
C PHE A 236 -13.15 -3.73 -4.94
N ALA A 237 -13.35 -2.46 -4.64
CA ALA A 237 -13.13 -1.39 -5.61
C ALA A 237 -12.45 -0.18 -4.97
N LEU A 238 -11.38 0.32 -5.61
CA LEU A 238 -10.72 1.58 -5.26
C LEU A 238 -10.13 2.19 -6.54
N PRO A 239 -10.87 3.05 -7.29
CA PRO A 239 -10.44 3.60 -8.57
C PRO A 239 -9.43 4.74 -8.40
N SER A 240 -8.33 4.45 -7.71
CA SER A 240 -7.30 5.42 -7.35
C SER A 240 -6.45 5.85 -8.54
N ARG A 241 -6.12 7.15 -8.61
CA ARG A 241 -5.12 7.67 -9.55
C ARG A 241 -3.69 7.44 -9.09
N GLY A 242 -3.48 7.20 -7.79
CA GLY A 242 -2.17 7.35 -7.18
C GLY A 242 -1.80 6.26 -6.16
N GLU A 243 -1.91 4.98 -6.49
CA GLU A 243 -1.36 3.94 -5.64
C GLU A 243 0.11 3.68 -5.98
N GLY A 244 0.99 3.78 -4.98
CA GLY A 244 2.41 3.45 -5.16
C GLY A 244 2.62 1.97 -5.47
N PHE A 245 1.77 1.13 -4.87
CA PHE A 245 1.74 -0.32 -5.10
C PHE A 245 0.32 -0.89 -5.02
N GLY A 246 -0.41 -0.62 -3.94
CA GLY A 246 -1.80 -1.05 -3.79
C GLY A 246 -1.96 -2.30 -2.92
N PHE A 247 -1.47 -2.26 -1.68
CA PHE A 247 -1.65 -3.35 -0.72
C PHE A 247 -3.11 -3.79 -0.55
N VAL A 248 -4.03 -2.84 -0.56
CA VAL A 248 -5.47 -3.14 -0.39
C VAL A 248 -6.03 -4.04 -1.50
N TYR A 249 -5.48 -3.96 -2.71
CA TYR A 249 -5.83 -4.89 -3.79
C TYR A 249 -5.30 -6.30 -3.49
N LEU A 250 -4.06 -6.41 -3.00
CA LEU A 250 -3.48 -7.71 -2.60
C LEU A 250 -4.27 -8.34 -1.45
N GLU A 251 -4.73 -7.52 -0.49
CA GLU A 251 -5.56 -7.95 0.63
C GLU A 251 -6.88 -8.54 0.15
N ALA A 252 -7.56 -7.86 -0.77
CA ALA A 252 -8.80 -8.33 -1.38
C ALA A 252 -8.58 -9.60 -2.22
N MET A 253 -7.53 -9.59 -3.07
CA MET A 253 -7.17 -10.74 -3.91
C MET A 253 -6.79 -11.98 -3.06
N ALA A 254 -6.08 -11.81 -1.95
CA ALA A 254 -5.77 -12.89 -1.02
C ALA A 254 -7.03 -13.55 -0.44
N ARG A 255 -8.14 -12.78 -0.35
CA ARG A 255 -9.47 -13.27 0.05
C ARG A 255 -10.30 -13.79 -1.13
N GLY A 256 -9.71 -13.92 -2.31
CA GLY A 256 -10.40 -14.41 -3.50
C GLY A 256 -11.47 -13.44 -4.01
N LYS A 257 -11.33 -12.14 -3.75
CA LYS A 257 -12.28 -11.14 -4.26
C LYS A 257 -11.82 -10.60 -5.61
N PRO A 258 -12.74 -10.43 -6.57
CA PRO A 258 -12.45 -9.65 -7.76
C PRO A 258 -12.19 -8.20 -7.37
N VAL A 259 -11.22 -7.57 -8.02
CA VAL A 259 -10.81 -6.21 -7.68
C VAL A 259 -11.02 -5.26 -8.84
N ILE A 260 -11.43 -4.02 -8.54
CA ILE A 260 -11.44 -2.92 -9.51
C ILE A 260 -10.51 -1.83 -8.99
N GLY A 261 -9.47 -1.54 -9.76
CA GLY A 261 -8.47 -0.51 -9.44
C GLY A 261 -8.41 0.60 -10.48
N GLY A 262 -7.69 1.67 -10.17
CA GLY A 262 -7.40 2.71 -11.16
C GLY A 262 -6.32 2.27 -12.16
N ALA A 263 -6.44 2.67 -13.42
CA ALA A 263 -5.49 2.35 -14.49
C ALA A 263 -4.17 3.14 -14.39
N HIS A 264 -3.81 3.60 -13.19
CA HIS A 264 -2.65 4.48 -12.95
C HIS A 264 -1.82 3.99 -11.77
N GLY A 265 -0.57 4.44 -11.71
CA GLY A 265 0.34 4.11 -10.62
C GLY A 265 0.73 2.64 -10.59
N GLY A 266 0.83 2.06 -9.39
CA GLY A 266 1.21 0.67 -9.19
C GLY A 266 0.07 -0.34 -9.32
N ALA A 267 -1.19 0.09 -9.39
CA ALA A 267 -2.33 -0.82 -9.50
C ALA A 267 -2.27 -1.75 -10.73
N PRO A 268 -1.86 -1.29 -11.95
CA PRO A 268 -1.70 -2.17 -13.11
C PRO A 268 -0.64 -3.27 -12.95
N GLU A 269 0.28 -3.11 -12.01
CA GLU A 269 1.27 -4.15 -11.72
C GLU A 269 0.74 -5.22 -10.75
N VAL A 270 -0.30 -4.89 -10.00
CA VAL A 270 -0.98 -5.80 -9.08
C VAL A 270 -2.18 -6.46 -9.76
N ILE A 271 -3.00 -5.69 -10.48
CA ILE A 271 -4.22 -6.16 -11.12
C ILE A 271 -3.91 -6.46 -12.59
N ARG A 272 -4.24 -7.66 -13.05
CA ARG A 272 -4.28 -8.00 -14.47
C ARG A 272 -5.67 -7.71 -15.01
N ASP A 273 -5.77 -6.70 -15.86
CA ASP A 273 -7.05 -6.27 -16.43
C ASP A 273 -7.73 -7.40 -17.21
N GLY A 274 -9.01 -7.64 -16.92
CA GLY A 274 -9.78 -8.74 -17.50
C GLY A 274 -9.47 -10.14 -16.95
N GLU A 275 -8.38 -10.31 -16.16
CA GLU A 275 -7.99 -11.63 -15.62
C GLU A 275 -8.24 -11.76 -14.11
N THR A 276 -7.71 -10.83 -13.32
CA THR A 276 -7.82 -10.83 -11.85
C THR A 276 -8.73 -9.72 -11.33
N GLY A 277 -9.23 -8.87 -12.22
CA GLY A 277 -10.08 -7.73 -11.95
C GLY A 277 -10.14 -6.79 -13.13
N TYR A 278 -10.59 -5.56 -12.89
CA TYR A 278 -10.66 -4.52 -13.92
C TYR A 278 -9.86 -3.29 -13.52
N LEU A 279 -9.35 -2.59 -14.54
CA LEU A 279 -8.70 -1.30 -14.40
C LEU A 279 -9.57 -0.22 -15.05
N VAL A 280 -9.86 0.84 -14.30
CA VAL A 280 -10.71 1.94 -14.74
C VAL A 280 -10.00 3.28 -14.68
N SER A 281 -10.36 4.20 -15.55
CA SER A 281 -9.84 5.56 -15.52
C SER A 281 -10.31 6.28 -14.25
N HIS A 282 -9.40 7.01 -13.61
CA HIS A 282 -9.76 7.80 -12.43
C HIS A 282 -10.79 8.88 -12.79
N GLY A 283 -11.84 9.01 -11.95
CA GLY A 283 -12.93 9.96 -12.16
C GLY A 283 -14.01 9.48 -13.14
N ASP A 284 -13.83 8.33 -13.80
CA ASP A 284 -14.83 7.77 -14.71
C ASP A 284 -15.83 6.87 -13.97
N ALA A 285 -16.85 7.50 -13.37
CA ALA A 285 -17.92 6.79 -12.66
C ALA A 285 -18.76 5.90 -13.59
N VAL A 286 -18.81 6.19 -14.91
CA VAL A 286 -19.56 5.40 -15.90
C VAL A 286 -18.83 4.09 -16.19
N GLN A 287 -17.52 4.15 -16.48
CA GLN A 287 -16.69 2.96 -16.68
C GLN A 287 -16.67 2.10 -15.42
N LEU A 288 -16.55 2.72 -14.24
CA LEU A 288 -16.59 2.03 -12.96
C LEU A 288 -17.91 1.32 -12.73
N ALA A 289 -19.04 2.00 -12.94
CA ALA A 289 -20.36 1.38 -12.81
C ALA A 289 -20.55 0.21 -13.79
N THR A 290 -20.04 0.32 -15.02
CA THR A 290 -20.10 -0.75 -16.02
C THR A 290 -19.28 -1.98 -15.59
N SER A 291 -18.08 -1.76 -15.06
CA SER A 291 -17.22 -2.86 -14.55
C SER A 291 -17.86 -3.54 -13.33
N LEU A 292 -18.45 -2.76 -12.42
CA LEU A 292 -19.19 -3.28 -11.26
C LEU A 292 -20.43 -4.07 -11.70
N ASP A 293 -21.22 -3.54 -12.63
CA ASP A 293 -22.41 -4.23 -13.18
C ASP A 293 -22.04 -5.54 -13.85
N THR A 294 -20.93 -5.60 -14.58
CA THR A 294 -20.41 -6.82 -15.21
C THR A 294 -20.13 -7.91 -14.17
N LEU A 295 -19.49 -7.57 -13.06
CA LEU A 295 -19.18 -8.52 -11.99
C LEU A 295 -20.43 -8.94 -11.22
N LEU A 296 -21.33 -7.98 -10.92
CA LEU A 296 -22.60 -8.27 -10.23
C LEU A 296 -23.54 -9.14 -11.08
N SER A 297 -23.52 -8.96 -12.40
CA SER A 297 -24.33 -9.73 -13.34
C SER A 297 -23.81 -11.14 -13.59
N ASN A 298 -22.51 -11.37 -13.32
CA ASN A 298 -21.87 -12.64 -13.60
C ASN A 298 -21.05 -13.15 -12.39
N PRO A 299 -21.72 -13.76 -11.41
CA PRO A 299 -21.07 -14.25 -10.19
C PRO A 299 -19.97 -15.26 -10.45
N GLU A 300 -20.11 -16.08 -11.50
CA GLU A 300 -19.10 -17.06 -11.87
C GLU A 300 -17.81 -16.40 -12.40
N LEU A 301 -17.94 -15.37 -13.23
CA LEU A 301 -16.79 -14.55 -13.67
C LEU A 301 -16.12 -13.88 -12.47
N ALA A 302 -16.91 -13.29 -11.58
CA ALA A 302 -16.40 -12.63 -10.37
C ALA A 302 -15.61 -13.62 -9.49
N ARG A 303 -16.15 -14.83 -9.28
CA ARG A 303 -15.50 -15.91 -8.53
C ARG A 303 -14.18 -16.32 -9.20
N GLN A 304 -14.18 -16.55 -10.51
CA GLN A 304 -12.98 -16.95 -11.27
C GLN A 304 -11.89 -15.85 -11.23
N MET A 305 -12.27 -14.60 -11.38
CA MET A 305 -11.33 -13.47 -11.24
C MET A 305 -10.72 -13.41 -9.84
N GLY A 306 -11.54 -13.59 -8.81
CA GLY A 306 -11.08 -13.62 -7.42
C GLY A 306 -10.12 -14.77 -7.14
N GLU A 307 -10.38 -15.96 -7.68
CA GLU A 307 -9.49 -17.14 -7.55
C GLU A 307 -8.15 -16.92 -8.24
N ARG A 308 -8.16 -16.44 -9.50
CA ARG A 308 -6.92 -16.06 -10.20
C ARG A 308 -6.16 -14.98 -9.47
N GLY A 309 -6.88 -14.01 -8.87
CA GLY A 309 -6.28 -13.00 -8.01
C GLY A 309 -5.55 -13.61 -6.80
N ARG A 310 -6.20 -14.55 -6.11
CA ARG A 310 -5.60 -15.27 -4.97
C ARG A 310 -4.37 -16.08 -5.36
N GLU A 311 -4.46 -16.80 -6.47
CA GLU A 311 -3.32 -17.56 -7.00
C GLU A 311 -2.14 -16.64 -7.33
N ARG A 312 -2.40 -15.50 -7.98
CA ARG A 312 -1.37 -14.50 -8.29
C ARG A 312 -0.68 -13.98 -7.03
N VAL A 313 -1.43 -13.65 -5.96
CA VAL A 313 -0.85 -13.25 -4.68
C VAL A 313 0.07 -14.33 -4.14
N GLN A 314 -0.34 -15.59 -4.20
CA GLN A 314 0.46 -16.71 -3.71
C GLN A 314 1.73 -16.94 -4.54
N GLN A 315 1.69 -16.68 -5.84
CA GLN A 315 2.81 -16.93 -6.76
C GLN A 315 3.79 -15.77 -6.86
N GLU A 316 3.32 -14.51 -6.69
CA GLU A 316 4.13 -13.34 -7.00
C GLU A 316 4.36 -12.42 -5.78
N PHE A 317 3.43 -12.38 -4.80
CA PHE A 317 3.43 -11.38 -3.74
C PHE A 317 3.54 -11.94 -2.30
N LYS A 318 3.96 -13.21 -2.16
CA LYS A 318 4.30 -13.76 -0.84
C LYS A 318 5.56 -13.14 -0.27
N PHE A 319 5.60 -12.98 1.04
CA PHE A 319 6.79 -12.48 1.74
C PHE A 319 8.05 -13.32 1.45
N SER A 320 7.93 -14.62 1.29
CA SER A 320 9.07 -15.49 0.93
C SER A 320 9.70 -15.14 -0.43
N ILE A 321 8.89 -14.71 -1.39
CA ILE A 321 9.33 -14.26 -2.72
C ILE A 321 10.03 -12.90 -2.61
N PHE A 322 9.40 -11.97 -1.90
CA PHE A 322 10.01 -10.68 -1.60
C PHE A 322 11.38 -10.86 -0.89
N ALA A 323 11.41 -11.66 0.16
CA ALA A 323 12.64 -11.90 0.93
C ALA A 323 13.76 -12.54 0.08
N ARG A 324 13.40 -13.48 -0.81
CA ARG A 324 14.36 -14.08 -1.76
C ARG A 324 14.93 -13.04 -2.72
N ASN A 325 14.07 -12.23 -3.33
CA ASN A 325 14.47 -11.19 -4.28
C ASN A 325 15.29 -10.09 -3.60
N PHE A 326 14.89 -9.67 -2.41
CA PHE A 326 15.63 -8.70 -1.61
C PHE A 326 17.02 -9.23 -1.20
N LYS A 327 17.09 -10.50 -0.76
CA LYS A 327 18.40 -11.14 -0.46
C LYS A 327 19.32 -11.17 -1.67
N LYS A 328 18.79 -11.40 -2.88
CA LYS A 328 19.58 -11.34 -4.12
C LYS A 328 20.17 -9.94 -4.32
N ILE A 329 19.35 -8.90 -4.20
CA ILE A 329 19.80 -7.50 -4.29
C ILE A 329 20.89 -7.18 -3.26
N LEU A 330 20.71 -7.64 -2.01
CA LEU A 330 21.70 -7.42 -0.96
C LEU A 330 23.05 -8.11 -1.27
N ARG A 331 23.03 -9.32 -1.82
CA ARG A 331 24.26 -10.02 -2.23
C ARG A 331 24.98 -9.28 -3.34
N GLU A 332 24.29 -8.93 -4.42
CA GLU A 332 24.83 -8.17 -5.54
C GLU A 332 25.50 -6.85 -5.06
N LEU A 333 24.86 -6.17 -4.11
CA LEU A 333 25.43 -4.95 -3.52
C LEU A 333 26.63 -5.22 -2.60
N CYS A 334 26.67 -6.33 -1.88
CA CYS A 334 27.77 -6.58 -0.94
C CYS A 334 29.02 -7.17 -1.63
N GLU A 335 28.85 -7.78 -2.78
CA GLU A 335 29.93 -8.41 -3.58
C GLU A 335 30.57 -7.42 -4.58
N SER A 336 29.87 -6.37 -4.98
CA SER A 336 30.36 -5.26 -5.79
C SER A 336 31.09 -4.20 -4.93
#